data_30949e4e4e7421f7e7aa19feb1d07b86
#
_entry.id   30949e4e4e7421f7e7aa19feb1d07b86
#
_cell.length_a   1.000
_cell.length_b   1.000
_cell.length_c   1.000
_cell.angle_alpha   90.00
_cell.angle_beta   90.00
_cell.angle_gamma   90.00
#
_symmetry.space_group_name_H-M   'P 1'
#
loop_
_entity.id
_entity.type
_entity.pdbx_description
1 polymer ?
#
loop_
_entity_poly.entity_id
_entity_poly.type
_entity_poly.pdbx_seq_one_letter_code
_entity_poly.pdbx_strand_id
1 'polypeptide(L)'
;MTSKFRLILCVIFALFISSLSAKEISIIPLPAKMELKSGEFTLKEKAKVYIADKNKTFEKVYKRWESKFENSTQIELQQTRNEKRASVAIIQSPKLKAEAYHLSVKAEGIRIEASDAAGLYYALLSLEQLSCVELLAGVKVKNWDRSFPCVEIEDTPRFGWRGFMLDEGRHFYGKDEVKKIIDAMARYKMNRFHWHLTEDQGWRIEIKKYPKLTDVGAWRESRVLAYGEVKPDGKRYGGFYTQEDIKEVVAYAKERFIEIIPEIDIPGHSQAAVASYPEFLACDPEKKHEVWLWQGISTDVINVANPKAVEFAKDVIDELTELFPFGYIHLGGDECPVNKWQKNKECQDLLHKIGSENYRDLQIYFYKQLKDHIAQKPADKQRKLIFWNEVLHGNTKPLGEDITIMAWVGADQAALSAAKRGMNTILTPQIPYYINRRQSKLETEPRSQGWGTETVEAVYNYIPMKGAETTELQNRYMGVQANFWTEWVEEASIVQYLMFPRLAAVAEAGWTPQEKRKYEDFLQRLQAESEYYRLKGLNYGKHVIQ
;
A
#
# COMPACT_ATOMS: atom_id res chain seq x y z
N MET A 1 52.90 -67.51 35.70
CA MET A 1 52.32 -66.23 36.04
C MET A 1 51.45 -65.79 34.89
N THR A 2 50.17 -66.00 35.01
CA THR A 2 49.19 -65.77 33.94
C THR A 2 48.35 -64.51 34.29
N SER A 3 48.50 -63.46 33.48
CA SER A 3 47.69 -62.27 33.61
C SER A 3 46.52 -62.37 32.61
N LYS A 4 45.30 -62.38 33.16
CA LYS A 4 44.06 -62.34 32.39
C LYS A 4 43.74 -60.90 31.99
N PHE A 5 43.78 -60.60 30.69
CA PHE A 5 43.21 -59.37 30.16
C PHE A 5 41.69 -59.52 30.03
N ARG A 6 40.92 -58.76 30.76
CA ARG A 6 39.48 -58.59 30.56
C ARG A 6 39.22 -57.50 29.51
N LEU A 7 38.68 -57.88 28.36
CA LEU A 7 38.22 -57.01 27.32
C LEU A 7 36.83 -56.44 27.73
N ILE A 8 36.78 -55.15 28.06
CA ILE A 8 35.50 -54.46 28.31
C ILE A 8 35.02 -53.94 26.93
N LEU A 9 33.94 -54.56 26.42
CA LEU A 9 33.26 -54.15 25.21
C LEU A 9 32.33 -52.97 25.54
N CYS A 10 32.75 -51.73 25.30
CA CYS A 10 31.84 -50.56 25.34
C CYS A 10 31.00 -50.51 24.09
N VAL A 11 29.73 -50.89 24.23
CA VAL A 11 28.71 -50.69 23.20
C VAL A 11 28.31 -49.22 23.28
N ILE A 12 28.84 -48.43 22.35
CA ILE A 12 28.37 -47.03 22.14
C ILE A 12 27.06 -47.15 21.34
N PHE A 13 25.96 -46.99 22.02
CA PHE A 13 24.66 -46.77 21.42
C PHE A 13 24.65 -45.35 20.86
N ALA A 14 25.01 -45.18 19.59
CA ALA A 14 24.78 -43.94 18.87
C ALA A 14 23.27 -43.74 18.69
N LEU A 15 22.68 -42.94 19.54
CA LEU A 15 21.36 -42.38 19.31
C LEU A 15 21.44 -41.48 18.08
N PHE A 16 21.10 -42.04 16.93
CA PHE A 16 20.70 -41.23 15.78
C PHE A 16 19.44 -40.51 16.15
N ILE A 17 19.57 -39.33 16.75
CA ILE A 17 18.51 -38.33 16.74
C ILE A 17 18.43 -37.88 15.28
N SER A 18 17.58 -38.52 14.49
CA SER A 18 17.09 -37.94 13.25
C SER A 18 16.41 -36.63 13.65
N SER A 19 17.10 -35.52 13.57
CA SER A 19 16.48 -34.22 13.52
C SER A 19 15.58 -34.25 12.28
N LEU A 20 14.31 -34.61 12.46
CA LEU A 20 13.31 -34.14 11.49
C LEU A 20 13.52 -32.64 11.40
N SER A 21 14.04 -32.18 10.29
CA SER A 21 14.06 -30.76 9.96
C SER A 21 12.63 -30.29 10.06
N ALA A 22 12.29 -29.63 11.17
CA ALA A 22 10.99 -29.00 11.30
C ALA A 22 10.86 -28.07 10.08
N LYS A 23 9.79 -28.26 9.30
CA LYS A 23 9.50 -27.42 8.13
C LYS A 23 9.61 -25.97 8.59
N GLU A 24 10.55 -25.23 8.07
CA GLU A 24 10.78 -23.85 8.47
C GLU A 24 9.57 -23.01 8.06
N ILE A 25 8.85 -22.48 9.05
CA ILE A 25 7.60 -21.76 8.81
C ILE A 25 7.91 -20.32 8.51
N SER A 26 7.54 -19.92 7.30
CA SER A 26 7.78 -18.58 6.77
C SER A 26 6.46 -17.83 6.58
N ILE A 27 5.95 -17.19 7.65
CA ILE A 27 4.79 -16.30 7.54
C ILE A 27 5.25 -14.84 7.52
N ILE A 28 4.89 -14.11 6.46
CA ILE A 28 5.10 -12.67 6.32
C ILE A 28 3.76 -12.00 5.99
N PRO A 29 3.33 -10.98 6.74
CA PRO A 29 3.90 -10.44 7.98
C PRO A 29 3.81 -11.44 9.14
N LEU A 30 4.77 -11.33 10.10
CA LEU A 30 4.77 -12.19 11.30
C LEU A 30 3.52 -11.92 12.15
N PRO A 31 2.75 -12.98 12.51
CA PRO A 31 1.58 -12.84 13.37
C PRO A 31 1.91 -12.26 14.76
N ALA A 32 0.95 -11.58 15.36
CA ALA A 32 1.09 -11.01 16.70
C ALA A 32 1.44 -12.08 17.76
N LYS A 33 0.87 -13.29 17.62
CA LYS A 33 1.24 -14.44 18.43
C LYS A 33 1.17 -15.70 17.56
N MET A 34 2.21 -16.51 17.61
CA MET A 34 2.29 -17.80 16.93
C MET A 34 3.03 -18.80 17.82
N GLU A 35 2.45 -19.97 18.00
CA GLU A 35 3.04 -21.06 18.78
C GLU A 35 2.97 -22.36 17.99
N LEU A 36 4.13 -22.89 17.60
CA LEU A 36 4.23 -24.17 16.96
C LEU A 36 3.95 -25.30 17.96
N LYS A 37 3.20 -26.28 17.52
CA LYS A 37 2.90 -27.50 18.28
C LYS A 37 3.51 -28.70 17.57
N SER A 38 3.71 -29.80 18.30
CA SER A 38 4.16 -31.05 17.71
C SER A 38 3.08 -31.69 16.83
N GLY A 39 3.51 -32.31 15.71
CA GLY A 39 2.64 -32.99 14.77
C GLY A 39 2.14 -32.13 13.63
N GLU A 40 1.34 -32.73 12.77
CA GLU A 40 0.76 -32.12 11.59
C GLU A 40 -0.66 -32.64 11.35
N PHE A 41 -1.43 -31.87 10.59
CA PHE A 41 -2.74 -32.25 10.08
C PHE A 41 -2.63 -32.56 8.59
N THR A 42 -3.04 -33.74 8.16
CA THR A 42 -3.07 -34.12 6.74
C THR A 42 -4.48 -34.02 6.17
N LEU A 43 -4.68 -33.19 5.17
CA LEU A 43 -5.96 -32.96 4.53
C LEU A 43 -6.33 -34.15 3.62
N LYS A 44 -7.56 -34.64 3.74
CA LYS A 44 -8.11 -35.74 2.93
C LYS A 44 -8.46 -35.22 1.52
N GLU A 45 -8.51 -36.12 0.53
CA GLU A 45 -8.92 -35.80 -0.86
C GLU A 45 -10.31 -35.15 -0.97
N LYS A 46 -11.22 -35.54 -0.08
CA LYS A 46 -12.55 -34.92 0.06
C LYS A 46 -12.62 -34.32 1.46
N ALA A 47 -12.30 -33.05 1.56
CA ALA A 47 -12.30 -32.35 2.82
C ALA A 47 -13.65 -31.69 3.08
N LYS A 48 -14.16 -31.82 4.30
CA LYS A 48 -15.42 -31.18 4.70
C LYS A 48 -15.14 -29.86 5.38
N VAL A 49 -15.87 -28.82 4.94
CA VAL A 49 -15.77 -27.46 5.48
C VAL A 49 -17.08 -27.06 6.15
N TYR A 50 -17.02 -26.65 7.39
CA TYR A 50 -18.12 -26.06 8.13
C TYR A 50 -17.97 -24.55 8.22
N ILE A 51 -19.05 -23.81 7.96
CA ILE A 51 -19.04 -22.34 8.04
C ILE A 51 -20.19 -21.90 8.94
N ALA A 52 -19.86 -21.22 10.04
CA ALA A 52 -20.79 -20.54 10.93
C ALA A 52 -20.68 -19.02 10.74
N ASP A 53 -21.49 -18.49 9.84
CA ASP A 53 -21.55 -17.07 9.49
C ASP A 53 -23.02 -16.62 9.44
N LYS A 54 -23.44 -15.90 10.47
CA LYS A 54 -24.84 -15.45 10.61
C LYS A 54 -25.27 -14.48 9.49
N ASN A 55 -24.34 -13.68 8.99
CA ASN A 55 -24.63 -12.60 8.05
C ASN A 55 -24.20 -12.93 6.61
N LYS A 56 -23.75 -14.12 6.34
CA LYS A 56 -23.20 -14.58 5.05
C LYS A 56 -22.08 -13.69 4.50
N THR A 57 -21.33 -13.05 5.39
CA THR A 57 -20.23 -12.15 5.03
C THR A 57 -18.99 -12.91 4.59
N PHE A 58 -18.83 -14.16 5.04
CA PHE A 58 -17.71 -15.05 4.73
C PHE A 58 -17.87 -15.78 3.40
N GLU A 59 -19.11 -15.90 2.90
CA GLU A 59 -19.42 -16.74 1.73
C GLU A 59 -18.60 -16.35 0.50
N LYS A 60 -18.50 -15.04 0.18
CA LYS A 60 -17.70 -14.59 -0.97
C LYS A 60 -16.21 -14.87 -0.80
N VAL A 61 -15.67 -14.64 0.40
CA VAL A 61 -14.25 -14.88 0.70
C VAL A 61 -13.95 -16.37 0.58
N TYR A 62 -14.78 -17.21 1.22
CA TYR A 62 -14.62 -18.64 1.16
C TYR A 62 -14.72 -19.19 -0.26
N LYS A 63 -15.74 -18.80 -1.04
CA LYS A 63 -15.93 -19.27 -2.43
C LYS A 63 -14.75 -18.93 -3.33
N ARG A 64 -14.19 -17.75 -3.19
CA ARG A 64 -12.99 -17.37 -3.94
C ARG A 64 -11.76 -18.18 -3.53
N TRP A 65 -11.59 -18.38 -2.23
CA TRP A 65 -10.52 -19.23 -1.69
C TRP A 65 -10.72 -20.69 -2.09
N GLU A 66 -11.94 -21.25 -1.96
CA GLU A 66 -12.31 -22.59 -2.40
C GLU A 66 -11.93 -22.81 -3.86
N SER A 67 -12.35 -21.92 -4.76
CA SER A 67 -12.02 -22.01 -6.18
C SER A 67 -10.50 -22.00 -6.43
N LYS A 68 -9.75 -21.09 -5.80
CA LYS A 68 -8.28 -21.05 -5.89
C LYS A 68 -7.67 -22.36 -5.37
N PHE A 69 -8.11 -22.82 -4.21
CA PHE A 69 -7.60 -24.00 -3.54
C PHE A 69 -7.83 -25.26 -4.38
N GLU A 70 -9.06 -25.50 -4.85
CA GLU A 70 -9.40 -26.66 -5.68
C GLU A 70 -8.67 -26.65 -7.02
N ASN A 71 -8.58 -25.48 -7.67
CA ASN A 71 -7.85 -25.34 -8.93
C ASN A 71 -6.35 -25.61 -8.77
N SER A 72 -5.76 -25.25 -7.64
CA SER A 72 -4.33 -25.45 -7.37
C SER A 72 -4.02 -26.89 -6.93
N THR A 73 -4.86 -27.48 -6.05
CA THR A 73 -4.55 -28.73 -5.36
C THR A 73 -5.27 -29.95 -5.92
N GLN A 74 -6.35 -29.76 -6.68
CA GLN A 74 -7.29 -30.82 -7.13
C GLN A 74 -8.00 -31.53 -5.96
N ILE A 75 -8.03 -30.93 -4.76
CA ILE A 75 -8.73 -31.45 -3.59
C ILE A 75 -10.12 -30.81 -3.55
N GLU A 76 -11.17 -31.64 -3.51
CA GLU A 76 -12.56 -31.19 -3.42
C GLU A 76 -12.91 -30.74 -2.00
N LEU A 77 -13.49 -29.54 -1.87
CA LEU A 77 -13.97 -28.99 -0.60
C LEU A 77 -15.51 -29.08 -0.54
N GLN A 78 -16.03 -29.93 0.36
CA GLN A 78 -17.46 -30.17 0.51
C GLN A 78 -18.01 -29.47 1.75
N GLN A 79 -19.00 -28.59 1.58
CA GLN A 79 -19.63 -27.94 2.73
C GLN A 79 -20.45 -28.96 3.56
N THR A 80 -20.40 -28.81 4.89
CA THR A 80 -21.15 -29.59 5.84
C THR A 80 -21.86 -28.71 6.86
N ARG A 81 -23.04 -29.15 7.33
CA ARG A 81 -23.76 -28.49 8.43
C ARG A 81 -23.33 -28.97 9.82
N ASN A 82 -22.48 -29.99 9.89
CA ASN A 82 -22.02 -30.58 11.13
C ASN A 82 -20.54 -30.28 11.40
N GLU A 83 -20.26 -29.37 12.34
CA GLU A 83 -18.93 -28.98 12.74
C GLU A 83 -18.03 -30.17 13.13
N LYS A 84 -18.58 -31.16 13.90
CA LYS A 84 -17.81 -32.32 14.33
C LYS A 84 -17.31 -33.22 13.19
N ARG A 85 -17.86 -33.07 11.99
CA ARG A 85 -17.45 -33.82 10.79
C ARG A 85 -16.58 -33.02 9.86
N ALA A 86 -16.30 -31.76 10.21
CA ALA A 86 -15.50 -30.86 9.36
C ALA A 86 -14.00 -31.11 9.56
N SER A 87 -13.26 -31.11 8.44
CA SER A 87 -11.81 -31.04 8.43
C SER A 87 -11.33 -29.60 8.63
N VAL A 88 -12.14 -28.62 8.20
CA VAL A 88 -11.92 -27.19 8.36
C VAL A 88 -13.19 -26.55 8.91
N ALA A 89 -13.12 -25.88 10.05
CA ALA A 89 -14.22 -25.11 10.63
C ALA A 89 -13.91 -23.61 10.57
N ILE A 90 -14.80 -22.83 9.95
CA ILE A 90 -14.71 -21.37 9.80
C ILE A 90 -15.85 -20.75 10.59
N ILE A 91 -15.53 -19.90 11.56
CA ILE A 91 -16.50 -19.37 12.53
C ILE A 91 -16.37 -17.86 12.63
N GLN A 92 -17.48 -17.15 12.52
CA GLN A 92 -17.53 -15.72 12.78
C GLN A 92 -17.48 -15.46 14.30
N SER A 93 -16.52 -14.67 14.75
CA SER A 93 -16.31 -14.29 16.14
C SER A 93 -16.30 -12.76 16.33
N PRO A 94 -17.49 -12.12 16.51
CA PRO A 94 -17.60 -10.67 16.64
C PRO A 94 -16.89 -10.07 17.87
N LYS A 95 -16.40 -10.90 18.77
CA LYS A 95 -15.63 -10.47 19.95
C LYS A 95 -14.20 -10.09 19.62
N LEU A 96 -13.66 -10.56 18.49
CA LEU A 96 -12.33 -10.18 18.02
C LEU A 96 -12.35 -8.76 17.49
N LYS A 97 -11.20 -8.07 17.53
CA LYS A 97 -11.03 -6.74 16.90
C LYS A 97 -11.21 -6.83 15.38
N ALA A 98 -11.51 -5.73 14.75
CA ALA A 98 -11.58 -5.67 13.28
C ALA A 98 -10.30 -6.25 12.63
N GLU A 99 -10.47 -6.99 11.53
CA GLU A 99 -9.39 -7.66 10.78
C GLU A 99 -8.65 -8.78 11.56
N ALA A 100 -9.01 -9.05 12.82
CA ALA A 100 -8.38 -10.07 13.64
C ALA A 100 -8.89 -11.48 13.35
N TYR A 101 -8.02 -12.46 13.59
CA TYR A 101 -8.38 -13.87 13.47
C TYR A 101 -7.61 -14.74 14.48
N HIS A 102 -8.16 -15.92 14.72
CA HIS A 102 -7.51 -17.02 15.41
C HIS A 102 -7.48 -18.23 14.48
N LEU A 103 -6.31 -18.79 14.23
CA LEU A 103 -6.09 -19.97 13.40
C LEU A 103 -5.44 -21.06 14.24
N SER A 104 -6.16 -22.17 14.41
CA SER A 104 -5.70 -23.36 15.12
C SER A 104 -5.61 -24.53 14.15
N VAL A 105 -4.43 -25.12 14.02
CA VAL A 105 -4.19 -26.37 13.29
C VAL A 105 -3.81 -27.43 14.30
N LYS A 106 -4.64 -28.49 14.41
CA LYS A 106 -4.41 -29.65 15.27
C LYS A 106 -4.46 -30.93 14.42
N ALA A 107 -3.97 -32.03 14.93
CA ALA A 107 -4.00 -33.32 14.24
C ALA A 107 -5.43 -33.74 13.76
N GLU A 108 -6.46 -33.25 14.44
CA GLU A 108 -7.86 -33.53 14.14
C GLU A 108 -8.47 -32.65 13.06
N GLY A 109 -7.90 -31.45 12.81
CA GLY A 109 -8.42 -30.51 11.84
C GLY A 109 -7.96 -29.07 12.02
N ILE A 110 -8.52 -28.19 11.18
CA ILE A 110 -8.23 -26.75 11.14
C ILE A 110 -9.46 -25.99 11.64
N ARG A 111 -9.24 -25.03 12.54
CA ARG A 111 -10.26 -24.09 13.03
C ARG A 111 -9.82 -22.66 12.78
N ILE A 112 -10.67 -21.88 12.14
CA ILE A 112 -10.49 -20.45 11.89
C ILE A 112 -11.63 -19.70 12.57
N GLU A 113 -11.31 -18.79 13.46
CA GLU A 113 -12.24 -17.81 14.01
C GLU A 113 -11.83 -16.42 13.50
N ALA A 114 -12.73 -15.67 12.89
CA ALA A 114 -12.44 -14.36 12.34
C ALA A 114 -13.49 -13.33 12.75
N SER A 115 -13.07 -12.08 12.96
CA SER A 115 -13.97 -10.99 13.33
C SER A 115 -14.94 -10.63 12.21
N ASP A 116 -14.42 -10.57 11.00
CA ASP A 116 -15.07 -10.08 9.79
C ASP A 116 -14.48 -10.76 8.54
N ALA A 117 -14.96 -10.38 7.37
CA ALA A 117 -14.54 -10.95 6.10
C ALA A 117 -13.05 -10.70 5.80
N ALA A 118 -12.48 -9.56 6.22
CA ALA A 118 -11.06 -9.26 6.06
C ALA A 118 -10.21 -10.15 6.98
N GLY A 119 -10.63 -10.34 8.24
CA GLY A 119 -9.98 -11.27 9.17
C GLY A 119 -9.97 -12.71 8.64
N LEU A 120 -11.08 -13.18 8.03
CA LEU A 120 -11.09 -14.48 7.36
C LEU A 120 -10.12 -14.54 6.18
N TYR A 121 -10.10 -13.52 5.35
CA TYR A 121 -9.17 -13.43 4.22
C TYR A 121 -7.71 -13.55 4.67
N TYR A 122 -7.32 -12.83 5.72
CA TYR A 122 -5.97 -12.86 6.28
C TYR A 122 -5.63 -14.19 6.98
N ALA A 123 -6.61 -14.84 7.62
CA ALA A 123 -6.43 -16.17 8.17
C ALA A 123 -6.16 -17.21 7.08
N LEU A 124 -6.91 -17.17 5.98
CA LEU A 124 -6.71 -18.05 4.83
C LEU A 124 -5.35 -17.82 4.15
N LEU A 125 -4.89 -16.56 4.03
CA LEU A 125 -3.54 -16.26 3.56
C LEU A 125 -2.46 -16.85 4.47
N SER A 126 -2.65 -16.80 5.79
CA SER A 126 -1.72 -17.42 6.74
C SER A 126 -1.74 -18.94 6.63
N LEU A 127 -2.91 -19.54 6.44
CA LEU A 127 -3.05 -20.98 6.22
C LEU A 127 -2.33 -21.44 4.94
N GLU A 128 -2.44 -20.67 3.85
CA GLU A 128 -1.71 -20.94 2.61
C GLU A 128 -0.17 -20.87 2.79
N GLN A 129 0.31 -19.93 3.60
CA GLN A 129 1.74 -19.82 3.93
C GLN A 129 2.26 -20.99 4.78
N LEU A 130 1.39 -21.64 5.55
CA LEU A 130 1.72 -22.86 6.30
C LEU A 130 1.79 -24.11 5.40
N SER A 131 1.32 -24.04 4.17
CA SER A 131 1.21 -25.18 3.26
C SER A 131 2.39 -25.26 2.28
N CYS A 132 2.18 -24.90 1.03
CA CYS A 132 3.17 -24.86 -0.03
C CYS A 132 3.08 -23.57 -0.82
N VAL A 133 4.20 -23.15 -1.37
CA VAL A 133 4.30 -21.88 -2.09
C VAL A 133 3.46 -21.83 -3.38
N GLU A 134 3.25 -22.98 -4.03
CA GLU A 134 2.41 -23.06 -5.22
C GLU A 134 0.94 -22.71 -4.92
N LEU A 135 0.40 -23.20 -3.78
CA LEU A 135 -0.95 -22.84 -3.34
C LEU A 135 -1.04 -21.34 -3.05
N LEU A 136 -0.05 -20.80 -2.35
CA LEU A 136 0.04 -19.37 -2.08
C LEU A 136 0.08 -18.55 -3.37
N ALA A 137 0.87 -18.99 -4.36
CA ALA A 137 0.96 -18.35 -5.67
C ALA A 137 -0.27 -18.57 -6.56
N GLY A 138 -1.17 -19.48 -6.20
CA GLY A 138 -2.35 -19.85 -6.99
C GLY A 138 -2.04 -20.61 -8.27
N VAL A 139 -0.94 -21.36 -8.28
CA VAL A 139 -0.56 -22.23 -9.40
C VAL A 139 -0.77 -23.70 -9.04
N LYS A 140 -0.74 -24.61 -10.04
CA LYS A 140 -0.91 -26.04 -9.79
C LYS A 140 0.20 -26.59 -8.90
N VAL A 141 -0.22 -27.23 -7.81
CA VAL A 141 0.68 -27.92 -6.89
C VAL A 141 1.14 -29.24 -7.51
N LYS A 142 2.45 -29.51 -7.49
CA LYS A 142 3.02 -30.72 -8.07
C LYS A 142 3.31 -31.81 -7.05
N ASN A 143 3.91 -31.46 -5.91
CA ASN A 143 4.39 -32.40 -4.91
C ASN A 143 4.09 -31.87 -3.50
N TRP A 144 2.83 -31.96 -3.08
CA TRP A 144 2.41 -31.58 -1.73
C TRP A 144 1.88 -32.79 -1.00
N ASP A 145 2.34 -33.02 0.21
CA ASP A 145 1.92 -34.09 1.10
C ASP A 145 0.56 -33.84 1.76
N ARG A 146 -0.09 -32.70 1.46
CA ARG A 146 -1.36 -32.22 2.02
C ARG A 146 -1.29 -31.94 3.53
N SER A 147 -0.09 -31.77 4.06
CA SER A 147 0.11 -31.53 5.47
C SER A 147 0.20 -30.05 5.81
N PHE A 148 -0.30 -29.71 7.00
CA PHE A 148 -0.17 -28.44 7.67
C PHE A 148 0.44 -28.68 9.04
N PRO A 149 1.49 -27.96 9.45
CA PRO A 149 2.06 -28.08 10.79
C PRO A 149 1.04 -27.68 11.85
N CYS A 150 1.04 -28.37 12.98
CA CYS A 150 0.19 -27.99 14.12
C CYS A 150 0.67 -26.65 14.69
N VAL A 151 -0.23 -25.68 14.79
CA VAL A 151 0.07 -24.32 15.19
C VAL A 151 -1.15 -23.63 15.80
N GLU A 152 -0.92 -22.75 16.76
CA GLU A 152 -1.90 -21.78 17.26
C GLU A 152 -1.43 -20.36 16.89
N ILE A 153 -2.30 -19.62 16.20
CA ILE A 153 -2.05 -18.23 15.77
C ILE A 153 -3.20 -17.37 16.29
N GLU A 154 -2.86 -16.35 17.08
CA GLU A 154 -3.77 -15.26 17.43
C GLU A 154 -3.20 -14.00 16.78
N ASP A 155 -3.96 -13.39 15.85
CA ASP A 155 -3.40 -12.32 15.01
C ASP A 155 -4.36 -11.14 14.88
N THR A 156 -3.77 -9.95 14.90
CA THR A 156 -4.46 -8.67 14.71
C THR A 156 -3.45 -7.64 14.20
N PRO A 157 -3.81 -6.80 13.23
CA PRO A 157 -2.88 -5.79 12.75
C PRO A 157 -2.53 -4.75 13.82
N ARG A 158 -1.27 -4.32 13.81
CA ARG A 158 -0.78 -3.23 14.68
C ARG A 158 -1.44 -1.91 14.31
N PHE A 159 -1.59 -1.64 12.99
CA PHE A 159 -2.18 -0.41 12.46
C PHE A 159 -3.35 -0.69 11.53
N GLY A 160 -4.34 0.21 11.54
CA GLY A 160 -5.47 0.20 10.62
C GLY A 160 -5.13 0.65 9.19
N TRP A 161 -4.04 1.42 9.01
CA TRP A 161 -3.53 1.85 7.71
C TRP A 161 -2.20 1.16 7.39
N ARG A 162 -2.17 0.38 6.33
CA ARG A 162 -1.01 -0.33 5.83
C ARG A 162 -0.94 -0.08 4.33
N GLY A 163 -0.25 1.00 3.95
CA GLY A 163 -0.38 1.61 2.64
C GLY A 163 0.81 1.39 1.71
N PHE A 164 0.51 1.49 0.42
CA PHE A 164 1.49 1.66 -0.65
C PHE A 164 0.97 2.68 -1.65
N MET A 165 1.83 3.61 -2.09
CA MET A 165 1.54 4.61 -3.12
C MET A 165 2.30 4.30 -4.39
N LEU A 166 1.61 4.44 -5.54
CA LEU A 166 2.20 4.42 -6.87
C LEU A 166 1.95 5.76 -7.57
N ASP A 167 3.03 6.39 -8.03
CA ASP A 167 3.00 7.53 -8.92
C ASP A 167 2.83 7.04 -10.37
N GLU A 168 1.74 7.46 -11.02
CA GLU A 168 1.51 7.27 -12.45
C GLU A 168 1.50 8.60 -13.23
N GLY A 169 1.60 9.70 -12.53
CA GLY A 169 1.72 11.02 -13.16
C GLY A 169 3.00 11.13 -13.99
N ARG A 170 4.15 10.69 -13.45
CA ARG A 170 5.43 10.73 -14.16
C ARG A 170 5.56 9.62 -15.19
N HIS A 171 5.26 8.37 -14.83
CA HIS A 171 5.22 7.25 -15.78
C HIS A 171 3.94 6.42 -15.60
N PHE A 172 3.28 6.13 -16.72
CA PHE A 172 2.00 5.43 -16.78
C PHE A 172 2.21 3.94 -17.10
N TYR A 173 1.77 3.04 -16.22
CA TYR A 173 1.97 1.59 -16.37
C TYR A 173 0.71 0.84 -16.80
N GLY A 174 -0.48 1.41 -16.55
CA GLY A 174 -1.75 0.82 -16.91
C GLY A 174 -2.31 -0.18 -15.88
N LYS A 175 -3.60 -0.50 -16.04
CA LYS A 175 -4.38 -1.24 -15.04
C LYS A 175 -3.88 -2.67 -14.75
N ASP A 176 -3.22 -3.31 -15.69
CA ASP A 176 -2.73 -4.68 -15.48
C ASP A 176 -1.55 -4.71 -14.50
N GLU A 177 -0.65 -3.72 -14.57
CA GLU A 177 0.43 -3.59 -13.60
C GLU A 177 -0.10 -3.14 -12.23
N VAL A 178 -1.04 -2.21 -12.20
CA VAL A 178 -1.73 -1.81 -10.96
C VAL A 178 -2.37 -3.01 -10.27
N LYS A 179 -3.01 -3.93 -11.00
CA LYS A 179 -3.57 -5.15 -10.42
C LYS A 179 -2.51 -6.10 -9.86
N LYS A 180 -1.33 -6.22 -10.48
CA LYS A 180 -0.21 -7.00 -9.92
C LYS A 180 0.30 -6.40 -8.61
N ILE A 181 0.37 -5.07 -8.53
CA ILE A 181 0.73 -4.37 -7.30
C ILE A 181 -0.33 -4.62 -6.21
N ILE A 182 -1.60 -4.53 -6.54
CA ILE A 182 -2.71 -4.85 -5.62
C ILE A 182 -2.62 -6.31 -5.13
N ASP A 183 -2.29 -7.27 -6.00
CA ASP A 183 -2.08 -8.67 -5.61
C ASP A 183 -0.91 -8.81 -4.62
N ALA A 184 0.19 -8.09 -4.87
CA ALA A 184 1.34 -8.09 -3.97
C ALA A 184 1.03 -7.46 -2.60
N MET A 185 0.30 -6.35 -2.59
CA MET A 185 -0.20 -5.72 -1.36
C MET A 185 -1.09 -6.68 -0.56
N ALA A 186 -2.02 -7.35 -1.24
CA ALA A 186 -2.91 -8.34 -0.65
C ALA A 186 -2.15 -9.51 -0.03
N ARG A 187 -1.11 -10.02 -0.72
CA ARG A 187 -0.21 -11.05 -0.23
C ARG A 187 0.39 -10.71 1.14
N TYR A 188 0.72 -9.44 1.35
CA TYR A 188 1.32 -8.93 2.58
C TYR A 188 0.30 -8.30 3.55
N LYS A 189 -0.99 -8.56 3.40
CA LYS A 189 -2.06 -8.03 4.27
C LYS A 189 -2.09 -6.49 4.34
N MET A 190 -1.59 -5.81 3.30
CA MET A 190 -1.75 -4.36 3.15
C MET A 190 -3.17 -4.04 2.69
N ASN A 191 -3.69 -2.86 3.08
CA ASN A 191 -5.11 -2.56 2.89
C ASN A 191 -5.41 -1.16 2.33
N ARG A 192 -4.39 -0.36 1.98
CA ARG A 192 -4.57 0.99 1.42
C ARG A 192 -3.67 1.17 0.22
N PHE A 193 -4.29 1.28 -0.97
CA PHE A 193 -3.58 1.65 -2.20
C PHE A 193 -3.79 3.13 -2.47
N HIS A 194 -2.74 3.92 -2.31
CA HIS A 194 -2.72 5.34 -2.62
C HIS A 194 -2.32 5.49 -4.10
N TRP A 195 -3.26 5.95 -4.92
CA TRP A 195 -3.09 6.06 -6.36
C TRP A 195 -2.85 7.51 -6.73
N HIS A 196 -1.59 7.87 -6.99
CA HIS A 196 -1.18 9.21 -7.36
C HIS A 196 -1.37 9.39 -8.87
N LEU A 197 -2.47 10.06 -9.23
CA LEU A 197 -3.02 10.06 -10.59
C LEU A 197 -2.70 11.33 -11.39
N THR A 198 -2.18 12.37 -10.76
CA THR A 198 -1.95 13.64 -11.44
C THR A 198 -0.67 14.31 -11.00
N GLU A 199 0.03 14.89 -11.98
CA GLU A 199 1.31 15.55 -11.80
C GLU A 199 1.55 16.61 -12.88
N ASP A 200 2.65 17.36 -12.74
CA ASP A 200 3.12 18.30 -13.78
C ASP A 200 3.32 17.61 -15.14
N GLN A 201 3.73 16.34 -15.11
CA GLN A 201 4.10 15.55 -16.28
C GLN A 201 2.96 14.71 -16.85
N GLY A 202 1.79 14.71 -16.20
CA GLY A 202 0.64 14.00 -16.76
C GLY A 202 -0.57 13.90 -15.84
N TRP A 203 -1.75 13.97 -16.43
CA TRP A 203 -3.05 13.73 -15.83
C TRP A 203 -3.57 12.35 -16.24
N ARG A 204 -3.89 11.45 -15.32
CA ARG A 204 -4.12 10.02 -15.62
C ARG A 204 -5.54 9.51 -15.40
N ILE A 205 -6.49 10.36 -15.08
CA ILE A 205 -7.87 9.96 -14.81
C ILE A 205 -8.86 10.74 -15.69
N GLU A 206 -9.79 10.03 -16.33
CA GLU A 206 -10.88 10.66 -17.09
C GLU A 206 -11.82 11.43 -16.17
N ILE A 207 -12.00 12.72 -16.45
CA ILE A 207 -13.02 13.59 -15.87
C ILE A 207 -13.94 14.02 -17.00
N LYS A 208 -15.16 13.49 -17.04
CA LYS A 208 -16.06 13.68 -18.18
C LYS A 208 -16.43 15.13 -18.41
N LYS A 209 -16.52 15.93 -17.36
CA LYS A 209 -16.78 17.37 -17.47
C LYS A 209 -15.62 18.13 -18.09
N TYR A 210 -14.41 17.60 -18.03
CA TYR A 210 -13.19 18.26 -18.48
C TYR A 210 -12.34 17.37 -19.42
N PRO A 211 -12.81 17.11 -20.65
CA PRO A 211 -12.18 16.13 -21.56
C PRO A 211 -10.75 16.49 -21.97
N LYS A 212 -10.37 17.78 -22.03
CA LYS A 212 -8.99 18.18 -22.37
C LYS A 212 -7.96 17.66 -21.34
N LEU A 213 -8.37 17.30 -20.11
CA LEU A 213 -7.46 16.69 -19.13
C LEU A 213 -6.85 15.38 -19.66
N THR A 214 -7.61 14.60 -20.43
CA THR A 214 -7.13 13.37 -21.07
C THR A 214 -6.73 13.53 -22.53
N ASP A 215 -7.29 14.52 -23.24
CA ASP A 215 -6.90 14.81 -24.61
C ASP A 215 -5.53 15.52 -24.70
N VAL A 216 -5.23 16.40 -23.75
CA VAL A 216 -4.01 17.21 -23.67
C VAL A 216 -3.16 16.77 -22.46
N GLY A 217 -3.72 16.88 -21.24
CA GLY A 217 -3.00 16.69 -19.99
C GLY A 217 -2.40 15.29 -19.79
N ALA A 218 -2.98 14.27 -20.43
CA ALA A 218 -2.47 12.89 -20.35
C ALA A 218 -1.25 12.63 -21.25
N TRP A 219 -0.83 13.58 -22.08
CA TRP A 219 0.17 13.36 -23.12
C TRP A 219 1.28 14.41 -23.07
N ARG A 220 2.53 13.97 -23.25
CA ARG A 220 3.70 14.83 -23.36
C ARG A 220 4.61 14.36 -24.49
N GLU A 221 5.47 15.26 -24.98
CA GLU A 221 6.37 15.01 -26.12
C GLU A 221 7.70 14.39 -25.66
N SER A 222 7.68 13.58 -24.62
CA SER A 222 8.82 12.75 -24.22
C SER A 222 8.42 11.65 -23.23
N ARG A 223 8.93 10.44 -23.43
CA ARG A 223 8.89 9.38 -22.43
C ARG A 223 9.88 9.67 -21.30
N VAL A 224 11.11 10.01 -21.68
CA VAL A 224 12.18 10.34 -20.74
C VAL A 224 11.97 11.74 -20.18
N LEU A 225 11.98 11.87 -18.86
CA LEU A 225 11.96 13.19 -18.22
C LEU A 225 13.37 13.81 -18.24
N ALA A 226 13.44 15.05 -18.70
CA ALA A 226 14.70 15.78 -18.80
C ALA A 226 15.29 16.10 -17.42
N TYR A 227 16.60 15.92 -17.27
CA TYR A 227 17.34 16.25 -16.06
C TYR A 227 18.81 16.46 -16.39
N GLY A 228 19.38 17.60 -15.97
CA GLY A 228 20.75 17.95 -16.31
C GLY A 228 20.98 17.96 -17.83
N GLU A 229 21.87 17.11 -18.33
CA GLU A 229 22.15 16.97 -19.76
C GLU A 229 21.18 16.06 -20.52
N VAL A 230 20.34 15.29 -19.79
CA VAL A 230 19.32 14.43 -20.39
C VAL A 230 18.22 15.31 -20.96
N LYS A 231 17.98 15.19 -22.27
CA LYS A 231 16.96 15.97 -22.98
C LYS A 231 15.73 15.13 -23.30
N PRO A 232 14.57 15.76 -23.53
CA PRO A 232 13.38 15.09 -24.05
C PRO A 232 13.70 14.36 -25.36
N ASP A 233 13.11 13.18 -25.55
CA ASP A 233 13.36 12.33 -26.73
C ASP A 233 12.43 12.62 -27.93
N GLY A 234 11.49 13.57 -27.77
CA GLY A 234 10.55 13.99 -28.81
C GLY A 234 9.51 12.93 -29.19
N LYS A 235 9.36 11.88 -28.39
CA LYS A 235 8.38 10.83 -28.64
C LYS A 235 7.15 11.03 -27.77
N ARG A 236 6.00 11.15 -28.42
CA ARG A 236 4.73 11.28 -27.69
C ARG A 236 4.55 10.12 -26.69
N TYR A 237 4.36 10.45 -25.44
CA TYR A 237 4.19 9.52 -24.35
C TYR A 237 3.03 9.92 -23.45
N GLY A 238 2.31 8.95 -22.93
CA GLY A 238 1.24 9.17 -21.96
C GLY A 238 0.25 8.02 -21.93
N GLY A 239 -0.89 8.27 -21.33
CA GLY A 239 -1.99 7.37 -21.12
C GLY A 239 -2.86 7.86 -19.97
N PHE A 240 -4.04 7.29 -19.86
CA PHE A 240 -4.98 7.59 -18.77
C PHE A 240 -5.90 6.40 -18.53
N TYR A 241 -6.58 6.42 -17.41
CA TYR A 241 -7.64 5.49 -17.05
C TYR A 241 -8.98 6.09 -17.39
N THR A 242 -9.81 5.35 -18.14
CA THR A 242 -11.23 5.65 -18.27
C THR A 242 -11.93 5.42 -16.93
N GLN A 243 -13.10 6.01 -16.74
CA GLN A 243 -13.89 5.74 -15.54
C GLN A 243 -14.24 4.27 -15.37
N GLU A 244 -14.40 3.54 -16.47
CA GLU A 244 -14.63 2.09 -16.43
C GLU A 244 -13.38 1.32 -15.98
N ASP A 245 -12.18 1.72 -16.41
CA ASP A 245 -10.92 1.15 -15.89
C ASP A 245 -10.79 1.37 -14.38
N ILE A 246 -11.12 2.58 -13.90
CA ILE A 246 -11.12 2.89 -12.47
C ILE A 246 -12.09 1.98 -11.71
N LYS A 247 -13.33 1.85 -12.17
CA LYS A 247 -14.33 0.97 -11.53
C LYS A 247 -13.87 -0.49 -11.48
N GLU A 248 -13.26 -0.96 -12.56
CA GLU A 248 -12.68 -2.31 -12.63
C GLU A 248 -11.58 -2.51 -11.58
N VAL A 249 -10.64 -1.57 -11.45
CA VAL A 249 -9.55 -1.64 -10.48
C VAL A 249 -10.07 -1.51 -9.04
N VAL A 250 -11.04 -0.62 -8.80
CA VAL A 250 -11.69 -0.46 -7.48
C VAL A 250 -12.39 -1.76 -7.06
N ALA A 251 -13.14 -2.39 -7.96
CA ALA A 251 -13.79 -3.68 -7.69
C ALA A 251 -12.77 -4.78 -7.40
N TYR A 252 -11.68 -4.83 -8.18
CA TYR A 252 -10.59 -5.79 -8.02
C TYR A 252 -9.87 -5.65 -6.66
N ALA A 253 -9.60 -4.42 -6.24
CA ALA A 253 -8.98 -4.11 -4.94
C ALA A 253 -9.92 -4.47 -3.78
N LYS A 254 -11.21 -4.11 -3.89
CA LYS A 254 -12.23 -4.40 -2.88
C LYS A 254 -12.35 -5.89 -2.56
N GLU A 255 -12.24 -6.75 -3.55
CA GLU A 255 -12.24 -8.21 -3.35
C GLU A 255 -11.06 -8.71 -2.51
N ARG A 256 -9.99 -7.91 -2.39
CA ARG A 256 -8.77 -8.19 -1.63
C ARG A 256 -8.70 -7.40 -0.32
N PHE A 257 -9.80 -6.72 0.04
CA PHE A 257 -9.87 -5.85 1.22
C PHE A 257 -8.87 -4.69 1.16
N ILE A 258 -8.58 -4.21 -0.06
CA ILE A 258 -7.77 -3.02 -0.31
C ILE A 258 -8.69 -1.90 -0.75
N GLU A 259 -8.65 -0.80 -0.01
CA GLU A 259 -9.33 0.45 -0.36
C GLU A 259 -8.39 1.35 -1.14
N ILE A 260 -8.90 1.99 -2.19
CA ILE A 260 -8.12 2.89 -3.03
C ILE A 260 -8.34 4.33 -2.59
N ILE A 261 -7.26 5.05 -2.39
CA ILE A 261 -7.24 6.48 -2.11
C ILE A 261 -6.75 7.19 -3.37
N PRO A 262 -7.62 7.87 -4.13
CA PRO A 262 -7.17 8.67 -5.26
C PRO A 262 -6.44 9.92 -4.75
N GLU A 263 -5.34 10.27 -5.40
CA GLU A 263 -4.71 11.57 -5.24
C GLU A 263 -4.84 12.38 -6.53
N ILE A 264 -5.35 13.60 -6.36
CA ILE A 264 -5.28 14.68 -7.33
C ILE A 264 -4.47 15.78 -6.68
N ASP A 265 -3.22 15.94 -7.11
CA ASP A 265 -2.34 16.93 -6.51
C ASP A 265 -2.65 18.32 -7.05
N ILE A 266 -3.13 19.16 -6.18
CA ILE A 266 -3.55 20.54 -6.42
C ILE A 266 -3.25 21.40 -5.19
N PRO A 267 -2.97 22.68 -5.33
CA PRO A 267 -2.81 23.47 -6.57
C PRO A 267 -1.39 23.47 -7.14
N GLY A 268 -0.41 22.86 -6.46
CA GLY A 268 0.92 22.52 -6.99
C GLY A 268 0.86 21.28 -7.86
N HIS A 269 1.97 20.86 -8.46
CA HIS A 269 2.06 19.66 -9.31
C HIS A 269 0.93 19.52 -10.33
N SER A 270 0.48 20.68 -10.87
CA SER A 270 -0.75 20.78 -11.66
C SER A 270 -0.53 21.24 -13.09
N GLN A 271 0.72 21.29 -13.59
CA GLN A 271 0.98 21.85 -14.92
C GLN A 271 0.26 21.10 -16.04
N ALA A 272 0.05 19.81 -15.94
CA ALA A 272 -0.74 19.07 -16.93
C ALA A 272 -2.21 19.55 -16.98
N ALA A 273 -2.81 19.88 -15.83
CA ALA A 273 -4.14 20.47 -15.77
C ALA A 273 -4.13 21.91 -16.31
N VAL A 274 -3.14 22.71 -15.92
CA VAL A 274 -2.96 24.08 -16.40
C VAL A 274 -2.79 24.12 -17.92
N ALA A 275 -2.01 23.20 -18.51
CA ALA A 275 -1.85 23.07 -19.96
C ALA A 275 -3.16 22.69 -20.68
N SER A 276 -4.07 21.98 -19.98
CA SER A 276 -5.36 21.57 -20.52
C SER A 276 -6.38 22.70 -20.56
N TYR A 277 -6.38 23.58 -19.56
CA TYR A 277 -7.34 24.67 -19.38
C TYR A 277 -6.67 25.96 -18.89
N PRO A 278 -5.70 26.51 -19.65
CA PRO A 278 -4.92 27.68 -19.22
C PRO A 278 -5.80 28.91 -18.99
N GLU A 279 -6.93 29.02 -19.71
CA GLU A 279 -7.83 30.17 -19.69
C GLU A 279 -8.42 30.48 -18.30
N PHE A 280 -8.45 29.52 -17.37
CA PHE A 280 -8.93 29.73 -16.02
C PHE A 280 -8.08 29.07 -14.92
N LEU A 281 -7.17 28.15 -15.28
CA LEU A 281 -6.28 27.52 -14.29
C LEU A 281 -4.94 28.27 -14.18
N ALA A 282 -4.44 28.88 -15.27
CA ALA A 282 -3.16 29.58 -15.23
C ALA A 282 -3.22 30.90 -14.47
N CYS A 283 -2.11 31.27 -13.81
CA CYS A 283 -1.92 32.62 -13.27
C CYS A 283 -1.56 33.65 -14.37
N ASP A 284 -1.14 33.18 -15.55
CA ASP A 284 -0.73 33.99 -16.70
C ASP A 284 -1.27 33.34 -18.00
N PRO A 285 -2.61 33.37 -18.24
CA PRO A 285 -3.28 32.61 -19.31
C PRO A 285 -2.85 33.02 -20.74
N GLU A 286 -2.25 34.19 -20.90
CA GLU A 286 -1.74 34.67 -22.21
C GLU A 286 -0.47 33.96 -22.64
N LYS A 287 0.19 33.21 -21.75
CA LYS A 287 1.36 32.42 -22.08
C LYS A 287 1.00 31.06 -22.62
N LYS A 288 1.90 30.48 -23.38
CA LYS A 288 1.80 29.07 -23.77
C LYS A 288 2.08 28.17 -22.57
N HIS A 289 1.18 27.26 -22.28
CA HIS A 289 1.32 26.20 -21.27
C HIS A 289 1.36 24.85 -21.95
N GLU A 290 2.34 24.02 -21.59
CA GLU A 290 2.53 22.67 -22.11
C GLU A 290 2.70 21.69 -20.93
N VAL A 291 2.38 20.43 -21.16
CA VAL A 291 2.63 19.38 -20.16
C VAL A 291 4.14 19.29 -19.90
N TRP A 292 4.51 19.21 -18.63
CA TRP A 292 5.91 19.33 -18.21
C TRP A 292 6.78 18.17 -18.69
N LEU A 293 7.99 18.49 -19.16
CA LEU A 293 8.93 17.51 -19.73
C LEU A 293 10.14 17.24 -18.84
N TRP A 294 10.24 17.93 -17.69
CA TRP A 294 11.40 17.90 -16.82
C TRP A 294 11.09 17.14 -15.53
N GLN A 295 12.14 16.65 -14.90
CA GLN A 295 12.05 16.27 -13.49
C GLN A 295 12.01 17.53 -12.61
N GLY A 296 11.57 17.35 -11.36
CA GLY A 296 11.43 18.46 -10.43
C GLY A 296 10.03 19.07 -10.44
N ILE A 297 9.92 20.30 -9.98
CA ILE A 297 8.67 20.99 -9.66
C ILE A 297 8.43 22.12 -10.65
N SER A 298 7.28 22.12 -11.32
CA SER A 298 6.86 23.25 -12.14
C SER A 298 6.42 24.43 -11.29
N THR A 299 6.65 25.63 -11.79
CA THR A 299 6.10 26.85 -11.20
C THR A 299 4.71 27.21 -11.69
N ASP A 300 4.16 26.47 -12.65
CA ASP A 300 2.81 26.65 -13.17
C ASP A 300 1.79 25.96 -12.26
N VAL A 301 1.38 26.67 -11.23
CA VAL A 301 0.37 26.25 -10.25
C VAL A 301 -0.99 26.81 -10.62
N ILE A 302 -2.05 26.18 -10.11
CA ILE A 302 -3.43 26.65 -10.30
C ILE A 302 -3.61 28.04 -9.70
N ASN A 303 -4.29 28.94 -10.43
CA ASN A 303 -4.74 30.25 -9.93
C ASN A 303 -5.91 30.07 -8.94
N VAL A 304 -5.58 29.88 -7.67
CA VAL A 304 -6.57 29.64 -6.60
C VAL A 304 -7.50 30.83 -6.32
N ALA A 305 -7.19 32.02 -6.87
CA ALA A 305 -8.05 33.21 -6.76
C ALA A 305 -9.14 33.25 -7.85
N ASN A 306 -8.98 32.47 -8.94
CA ASN A 306 -9.99 32.40 -9.99
C ASN A 306 -11.17 31.52 -9.57
N PRO A 307 -12.43 32.04 -9.51
CA PRO A 307 -13.59 31.24 -9.12
C PRO A 307 -13.84 30.01 -10.00
N LYS A 308 -13.50 30.07 -11.30
CA LYS A 308 -13.64 28.93 -12.21
C LYS A 308 -12.62 27.82 -11.91
N ALA A 309 -11.43 28.14 -11.39
CA ALA A 309 -10.48 27.15 -10.94
C ALA A 309 -10.97 26.42 -9.67
N VAL A 310 -11.64 27.15 -8.79
CA VAL A 310 -12.29 26.53 -7.61
C VAL A 310 -13.44 25.63 -8.04
N GLU A 311 -14.28 26.05 -9.00
CA GLU A 311 -15.37 25.24 -9.55
C GLU A 311 -14.83 23.98 -10.23
N PHE A 312 -13.78 24.10 -11.03
CA PHE A 312 -13.07 22.97 -11.63
C PHE A 312 -12.66 21.93 -10.59
N ALA A 313 -12.00 22.36 -9.50
CA ALA A 313 -11.56 21.44 -8.46
C ALA A 313 -12.74 20.75 -7.74
N LYS A 314 -13.85 21.46 -7.53
CA LYS A 314 -15.10 20.90 -6.97
C LYS A 314 -15.69 19.84 -7.90
N ASP A 315 -15.76 20.11 -9.19
CA ASP A 315 -16.28 19.18 -10.20
C ASP A 315 -15.44 17.92 -10.31
N VAL A 316 -14.10 18.05 -10.25
CA VAL A 316 -13.19 16.91 -10.21
C VAL A 316 -13.47 16.05 -8.98
N ILE A 317 -13.59 16.65 -7.79
CA ILE A 317 -13.93 15.94 -6.55
C ILE A 317 -15.28 15.25 -6.66
N ASP A 318 -16.26 15.86 -7.34
CA ASP A 318 -17.58 15.28 -7.53
C ASP A 318 -17.50 13.96 -8.30
N GLU A 319 -16.77 13.92 -9.41
CA GLU A 319 -16.56 12.68 -10.17
C GLU A 319 -15.73 11.65 -9.37
N LEU A 320 -14.71 12.08 -8.61
CA LEU A 320 -13.94 11.17 -7.75
C LEU A 320 -14.81 10.50 -6.68
N THR A 321 -15.75 11.23 -6.06
CA THR A 321 -16.62 10.66 -5.03
C THR A 321 -17.57 9.60 -5.56
N GLU A 322 -17.90 9.63 -6.86
CA GLU A 322 -18.67 8.59 -7.55
C GLU A 322 -17.83 7.35 -7.87
N LEU A 323 -16.57 7.54 -8.22
CA LEU A 323 -15.68 6.47 -8.65
C LEU A 323 -15.03 5.71 -7.48
N PHE A 324 -14.69 6.42 -6.40
CA PHE A 324 -13.96 5.88 -5.26
C PHE A 324 -14.82 5.87 -3.99
N PRO A 325 -15.33 4.69 -3.59
CA PRO A 325 -16.27 4.59 -2.47
C PRO A 325 -15.62 4.71 -1.08
N PHE A 326 -14.30 4.66 -0.98
CA PHE A 326 -13.61 4.78 0.30
C PHE A 326 -13.66 6.20 0.86
N GLY A 327 -13.68 6.32 2.18
CA GLY A 327 -13.96 7.58 2.88
C GLY A 327 -12.87 8.66 2.83
N TYR A 328 -11.84 8.54 1.97
CA TYR A 328 -10.72 9.48 1.88
C TYR A 328 -10.40 9.86 0.43
N ILE A 329 -10.00 11.13 0.24
CA ILE A 329 -9.36 11.66 -0.97
C ILE A 329 -8.10 12.40 -0.55
N HIS A 330 -7.01 12.21 -1.29
CA HIS A 330 -5.76 12.95 -1.12
C HIS A 330 -5.74 14.12 -2.13
N LEU A 331 -5.46 15.34 -1.66
CA LEU A 331 -5.40 16.55 -2.49
C LEU A 331 -3.98 17.10 -2.65
N GLY A 332 -2.96 16.28 -2.35
CA GLY A 332 -1.55 16.67 -2.47
C GLY A 332 -1.15 17.75 -1.47
N GLY A 333 -0.63 18.85 -1.99
CA GLY A 333 -0.34 20.05 -1.22
C GLY A 333 1.11 20.25 -0.84
N ASP A 334 1.99 19.37 -1.31
CA ASP A 334 3.43 19.48 -1.20
C ASP A 334 4.01 20.45 -2.24
N GLU A 335 5.21 20.87 -1.96
CA GLU A 335 6.11 21.58 -2.88
C GLU A 335 5.47 22.68 -3.75
N CYS A 336 4.34 23.26 -3.35
CA CYS A 336 3.58 24.24 -4.13
C CYS A 336 4.33 25.59 -4.19
N PRO A 337 4.87 26.01 -5.35
CA PRO A 337 5.56 27.29 -5.47
C PRO A 337 4.59 28.46 -5.44
N VAL A 338 4.92 29.50 -4.68
CA VAL A 338 4.07 30.70 -4.54
C VAL A 338 4.43 31.83 -5.52
N ASN A 339 5.48 31.65 -6.32
CA ASN A 339 6.07 32.71 -7.18
C ASN A 339 5.09 33.28 -8.19
N LYS A 340 4.19 32.45 -8.75
CA LYS A 340 3.15 32.90 -9.69
C LYS A 340 2.07 33.68 -8.97
N TRP A 341 1.63 33.23 -7.78
CA TRP A 341 0.65 33.94 -6.96
C TRP A 341 1.16 35.31 -6.53
N GLN A 342 2.44 35.43 -6.18
CA GLN A 342 3.07 36.70 -5.82
C GLN A 342 3.03 37.77 -6.93
N LYS A 343 2.97 37.33 -8.20
CA LYS A 343 2.92 38.17 -9.38
C LYS A 343 1.52 38.35 -9.95
N ASN A 344 0.56 37.56 -9.53
CA ASN A 344 -0.81 37.60 -10.01
C ASN A 344 -1.66 38.54 -9.15
N LYS A 345 -2.31 39.52 -9.77
CA LYS A 345 -3.08 40.55 -9.08
C LYS A 345 -4.28 39.95 -8.30
N GLU A 346 -5.00 38.98 -8.87
CA GLU A 346 -6.13 38.33 -8.22
C GLU A 346 -5.71 37.61 -6.94
N CYS A 347 -4.55 36.91 -6.97
CA CYS A 347 -3.99 36.25 -5.80
C CYS A 347 -3.54 37.24 -4.72
N GLN A 348 -2.95 38.40 -5.10
CA GLN A 348 -2.58 39.44 -4.16
C GLN A 348 -3.82 40.03 -3.48
N ASP A 349 -4.88 40.32 -4.25
CA ASP A 349 -6.14 40.86 -3.74
C ASP A 349 -6.84 39.86 -2.83
N LEU A 350 -6.82 38.56 -3.18
CA LEU A 350 -7.36 37.51 -2.33
C LEU A 350 -6.58 37.38 -1.03
N LEU A 351 -5.23 37.43 -1.07
CA LEU A 351 -4.38 37.36 0.11
C LEU A 351 -4.71 38.50 1.10
N HIS A 352 -4.82 39.72 0.57
CA HIS A 352 -5.24 40.88 1.36
C HIS A 352 -6.65 40.71 1.93
N LYS A 353 -7.61 40.22 1.13
CA LYS A 353 -8.99 39.97 1.54
C LYS A 353 -9.11 38.98 2.70
N ILE A 354 -8.28 37.92 2.73
CA ILE A 354 -8.25 36.93 3.82
C ILE A 354 -7.43 37.40 5.02
N GLY A 355 -6.83 38.60 4.97
CA GLY A 355 -6.07 39.19 6.08
C GLY A 355 -4.76 38.46 6.39
N SER A 356 -4.08 37.93 5.38
CA SER A 356 -2.79 37.22 5.53
C SER A 356 -1.67 37.90 4.71
N GLU A 357 -0.43 37.67 5.16
CA GLU A 357 0.80 38.02 4.43
C GLU A 357 1.52 36.78 3.91
N ASN A 358 1.07 35.57 4.34
CA ASN A 358 1.65 34.29 3.94
C ASN A 358 0.92 33.72 2.71
N TYR A 359 1.56 33.67 1.57
CA TYR A 359 0.97 33.12 0.33
C TYR A 359 0.54 31.64 0.46
N ARG A 360 1.08 30.88 1.40
CA ARG A 360 0.61 29.50 1.67
C ARG A 360 -0.81 29.47 2.26
N ASP A 361 -1.31 30.57 2.82
CA ASP A 361 -2.68 30.66 3.29
C ASP A 361 -3.69 30.73 2.14
N LEU A 362 -3.27 31.08 0.93
CA LEU A 362 -4.10 30.95 -0.28
C LEU A 362 -4.40 29.49 -0.58
N GLN A 363 -3.43 28.59 -0.38
CA GLN A 363 -3.61 27.13 -0.51
C GLN A 363 -4.62 26.64 0.54
N ILE A 364 -4.50 27.08 1.80
CA ILE A 364 -5.44 26.73 2.86
C ILE A 364 -6.85 27.23 2.55
N TYR A 365 -6.97 28.46 2.06
CA TYR A 365 -8.26 29.03 1.65
C TYR A 365 -8.90 28.24 0.51
N PHE A 366 -8.12 27.81 -0.48
CA PHE A 366 -8.57 26.95 -1.56
C PHE A 366 -9.10 25.61 -1.04
N TYR A 367 -8.35 24.90 -0.20
CA TYR A 367 -8.76 23.63 0.39
C TYR A 367 -9.99 23.76 1.30
N LYS A 368 -10.13 24.90 2.01
CA LYS A 368 -11.33 25.14 2.81
C LYS A 368 -12.59 25.16 1.96
N GLN A 369 -12.54 25.78 0.79
CA GLN A 369 -13.69 25.79 -0.14
C GLN A 369 -14.03 24.39 -0.65
N LEU A 370 -13.02 23.56 -0.92
CA LEU A 370 -13.22 22.18 -1.35
C LEU A 370 -13.78 21.31 -0.20
N LYS A 371 -13.26 21.49 1.00
CA LYS A 371 -13.77 20.81 2.20
C LYS A 371 -15.23 21.16 2.47
N ASP A 372 -15.59 22.43 2.38
CA ASP A 372 -16.96 22.89 2.57
C ASP A 372 -17.91 22.33 1.51
N HIS A 373 -17.44 22.22 0.27
CA HIS A 373 -18.20 21.59 -0.80
C HIS A 373 -18.46 20.10 -0.51
N ILE A 374 -17.45 19.35 -0.07
CA ILE A 374 -17.58 17.94 0.30
C ILE A 374 -18.57 17.77 1.47
N ALA A 375 -18.53 18.66 2.45
CA ALA A 375 -19.40 18.60 3.62
C ALA A 375 -20.90 18.80 3.28
N GLN A 376 -21.21 19.41 2.13
CA GLN A 376 -22.58 19.59 1.65
C GLN A 376 -23.13 18.38 0.88
N LYS A 377 -22.27 17.39 0.56
CA LYS A 377 -22.70 16.18 -0.13
C LYS A 377 -23.49 15.23 0.79
N PRO A 378 -24.29 14.30 0.20
CA PRO A 378 -24.87 13.19 0.96
C PRO A 378 -23.80 12.43 1.75
N ALA A 379 -24.15 11.89 2.91
CA ALA A 379 -23.21 11.29 3.86
C ALA A 379 -22.33 10.17 3.23
N ASP A 380 -22.89 9.37 2.32
CA ASP A 380 -22.18 8.31 1.59
C ASP A 380 -21.19 8.86 0.53
N LYS A 381 -21.28 10.14 0.18
CA LYS A 381 -20.39 10.85 -0.75
C LYS A 381 -19.41 11.77 -0.06
N GLN A 382 -19.54 12.00 1.24
CA GLN A 382 -18.57 12.78 1.99
C GLN A 382 -17.24 12.04 2.10
N ARG A 383 -16.14 12.78 2.01
CA ARG A 383 -14.77 12.26 2.11
C ARG A 383 -13.95 13.09 3.09
N LYS A 384 -13.11 12.43 3.87
CA LYS A 384 -12.05 13.08 4.64
C LYS A 384 -10.88 13.41 3.73
N LEU A 385 -10.27 14.56 3.98
CA LEU A 385 -9.14 15.01 3.17
C LEU A 385 -7.81 14.58 3.79
N ILE A 386 -6.91 14.12 2.92
CA ILE A 386 -5.53 13.85 3.25
C ILE A 386 -4.66 14.87 2.51
N PHE A 387 -3.58 15.32 3.15
CA PHE A 387 -2.60 16.24 2.60
C PHE A 387 -1.18 15.80 2.96
N TRP A 388 -0.22 16.14 2.12
CA TRP A 388 1.19 16.08 2.50
C TRP A 388 1.48 17.10 3.60
N ASN A 389 2.54 16.84 4.37
CA ASN A 389 2.79 17.61 5.61
C ASN A 389 3.16 19.09 5.39
N GLU A 390 3.48 19.53 4.17
CA GLU A 390 3.74 20.94 3.88
C GLU A 390 2.52 21.84 4.04
N VAL A 391 1.33 21.29 4.02
CA VAL A 391 0.11 22.05 4.35
C VAL A 391 0.20 22.69 5.75
N LEU A 392 1.01 22.09 6.65
CA LEU A 392 1.26 22.61 8.01
C LEU A 392 2.06 23.92 8.03
N HIS A 393 2.65 24.34 6.90
CA HIS A 393 3.33 25.65 6.76
C HIS A 393 2.37 26.83 6.61
N GLY A 394 1.11 26.56 6.29
CA GLY A 394 0.04 27.56 6.31
C GLY A 394 -0.76 27.52 7.62
N ASN A 395 -1.72 28.45 7.75
CA ASN A 395 -2.64 28.48 8.87
C ASN A 395 -3.75 27.43 8.70
N THR A 396 -3.55 26.22 9.19
CA THR A 396 -4.49 25.09 9.04
C THR A 396 -5.78 25.20 9.90
N LYS A 397 -5.91 26.19 10.78
CA LYS A 397 -7.11 26.34 11.64
C LYS A 397 -8.43 26.31 10.86
N PRO A 398 -8.56 26.94 9.66
CA PRO A 398 -9.81 26.88 8.89
C PRO A 398 -10.18 25.47 8.41
N LEU A 399 -9.22 24.55 8.30
CA LEU A 399 -9.45 23.17 7.89
C LEU A 399 -9.95 22.28 9.04
N GLY A 400 -9.77 22.71 10.32
CA GLY A 400 -10.13 21.91 11.49
C GLY A 400 -9.20 20.72 11.75
N GLU A 401 -9.61 19.85 12.67
CA GLU A 401 -8.80 18.70 13.11
C GLU A 401 -9.14 17.39 12.37
N ASP A 402 -10.21 17.36 11.60
CA ASP A 402 -10.71 16.18 10.90
C ASP A 402 -10.03 15.91 9.54
N ILE A 403 -8.95 16.63 9.25
CA ILE A 403 -8.02 16.32 8.15
C ILE A 403 -6.97 15.32 8.60
N THR A 404 -6.34 14.65 7.63
CA THR A 404 -5.25 13.69 7.87
C THR A 404 -3.98 14.20 7.22
N ILE A 405 -2.87 14.13 7.94
CA ILE A 405 -1.54 14.53 7.45
C ILE A 405 -0.74 13.30 7.08
N MET A 406 -0.28 13.25 5.83
CA MET A 406 0.65 12.24 5.36
C MET A 406 2.07 12.80 5.47
N ALA A 407 2.82 12.28 6.45
CA ALA A 407 4.10 12.84 6.88
C ALA A 407 5.27 12.17 6.17
N TRP A 408 6.02 12.91 5.32
CA TRP A 408 7.13 12.41 4.52
C TRP A 408 8.47 13.14 4.77
N VAL A 409 8.50 14.46 4.72
CA VAL A 409 9.70 15.27 5.07
C VAL A 409 9.72 15.53 6.56
N GLY A 410 10.82 15.15 7.23
CA GLY A 410 10.89 15.23 8.68
C GLY A 410 9.73 14.46 9.34
N ALA A 411 9.39 13.32 8.80
CA ALA A 411 8.14 12.60 9.04
C ALA A 411 7.77 12.44 10.52
N ASP A 412 8.73 12.04 11.38
CA ASP A 412 8.46 11.83 12.79
C ASP A 412 8.03 13.15 13.50
N GLN A 413 8.68 14.26 13.16
CA GLN A 413 8.36 15.58 13.74
C GLN A 413 7.06 16.15 13.17
N ALA A 414 6.85 16.01 11.86
CA ALA A 414 5.63 16.46 11.19
C ALA A 414 4.40 15.71 11.71
N ALA A 415 4.50 14.39 11.83
CA ALA A 415 3.44 13.53 12.37
C ALA A 415 3.14 13.87 13.84
N LEU A 416 4.16 14.04 14.67
CA LEU A 416 3.98 14.42 16.05
C LEU A 416 3.35 15.83 16.20
N SER A 417 3.75 16.78 15.34
CA SER A 417 3.16 18.12 15.29
C SER A 417 1.68 18.07 14.91
N ALA A 418 1.31 17.27 13.89
CA ALA A 418 -0.07 17.06 13.46
C ALA A 418 -0.90 16.42 14.59
N ALA A 419 -0.39 15.35 15.21
CA ALA A 419 -1.05 14.66 16.33
C ALA A 419 -1.31 15.58 17.52
N LYS A 420 -0.34 16.42 17.89
CA LYS A 420 -0.49 17.44 18.94
C LYS A 420 -1.53 18.52 18.61
N ARG A 421 -1.84 18.74 17.33
CA ARG A 421 -2.90 19.64 16.85
C ARG A 421 -4.25 18.92 16.71
N GLY A 422 -4.38 17.67 17.17
CA GLY A 422 -5.62 16.89 17.10
C GLY A 422 -5.87 16.20 15.76
N MET A 423 -4.97 16.34 14.76
CA MET A 423 -5.11 15.75 13.44
C MET A 423 -4.67 14.28 13.43
N ASN A 424 -5.26 13.47 12.58
CA ASN A 424 -4.74 12.14 12.28
C ASN A 424 -3.49 12.22 11.41
N THR A 425 -2.62 11.20 11.50
CA THR A 425 -1.39 11.17 10.72
C THR A 425 -1.07 9.77 10.19
N ILE A 426 -0.45 9.73 9.01
CA ILE A 426 0.08 8.53 8.35
C ILE A 426 1.57 8.76 8.13
N LEU A 427 2.40 7.80 8.55
CA LEU A 427 3.83 7.88 8.40
C LEU A 427 4.27 7.35 7.03
N THR A 428 4.87 8.20 6.23
CA THR A 428 5.46 7.88 4.93
C THR A 428 6.89 8.44 4.81
N PRO A 429 7.77 8.17 5.78
CA PRO A 429 9.06 8.84 5.85
C PRO A 429 9.84 8.69 4.55
N GLN A 430 10.32 9.81 3.99
CA GLN A 430 11.13 9.81 2.78
C GLN A 430 12.33 8.86 2.92
N ILE A 431 12.90 8.80 4.12
CA ILE A 431 13.90 7.82 4.54
C ILE A 431 13.28 7.03 5.69
N PRO A 432 13.08 5.70 5.57
CA PRO A 432 13.49 4.82 4.47
C PRO A 432 12.33 4.31 3.58
N TYR A 433 11.13 4.92 3.61
CA TYR A 433 9.92 4.36 2.96
C TYR A 433 9.66 4.85 1.54
N TYR A 434 10.54 5.71 0.96
CA TYR A 434 10.54 5.98 -0.47
C TYR A 434 11.31 4.86 -1.19
N ILE A 435 10.59 3.79 -1.50
CA ILE A 435 11.17 2.56 -2.06
C ILE A 435 11.36 2.61 -3.59
N ASN A 436 11.38 3.81 -4.16
CA ASN A 436 11.85 4.10 -5.52
C ASN A 436 13.36 4.39 -5.59
N ARG A 437 14.07 4.35 -4.45
CA ARG A 437 15.52 4.50 -4.36
C ARG A 437 16.24 3.17 -4.55
N ARG A 438 17.56 3.21 -4.80
CA ARG A 438 18.40 2.00 -4.86
C ARG A 438 18.23 1.14 -3.62
N GLN A 439 18.25 -0.17 -3.78
CA GLN A 439 18.23 -1.13 -2.66
C GLN A 439 19.62 -1.46 -2.16
N SER A 440 20.65 -1.28 -2.99
CA SER A 440 22.03 -1.64 -2.68
C SER A 440 23.02 -0.66 -3.31
N LYS A 441 24.30 -0.87 -3.04
CA LYS A 441 25.43 -0.16 -3.67
C LYS A 441 26.03 -0.93 -4.84
N LEU A 442 25.40 -2.00 -5.31
CA LEU A 442 25.88 -2.78 -6.45
C LEU A 442 25.85 -1.93 -7.73
N GLU A 443 26.84 -2.12 -8.60
CA GLU A 443 26.90 -1.46 -9.90
C GLU A 443 25.75 -1.89 -10.84
N THR A 444 25.19 -3.07 -10.58
CA THR A 444 24.05 -3.64 -11.32
C THR A 444 22.69 -3.09 -10.91
N GLU A 445 22.63 -2.17 -9.95
CA GLU A 445 21.37 -1.51 -9.59
C GLU A 445 20.76 -0.80 -10.80
N PRO A 446 19.46 -0.96 -11.06
CA PRO A 446 18.80 -0.26 -12.14
C PRO A 446 18.78 1.25 -11.89
N ARG A 447 18.56 2.01 -12.98
CA ARG A 447 18.32 3.45 -12.86
C ARG A 447 17.13 3.70 -11.94
N SER A 448 17.32 4.54 -10.95
CA SER A 448 16.33 4.87 -9.92
C SER A 448 16.70 6.21 -9.30
N GLN A 449 15.88 6.69 -8.35
CA GLN A 449 16.18 7.91 -7.59
C GLN A 449 17.56 7.83 -6.94
N GLY A 450 18.43 8.78 -7.29
CA GLY A 450 19.89 8.75 -6.95
C GLY A 450 20.25 9.24 -5.55
N TRP A 451 19.28 9.71 -4.75
CA TRP A 451 19.53 10.38 -3.46
C TRP A 451 19.58 9.39 -2.29
N GLY A 452 20.40 8.36 -2.39
CA GLY A 452 20.62 7.43 -1.31
C GLY A 452 20.35 5.97 -1.69
N THR A 453 20.57 5.11 -0.71
CA THR A 453 20.30 3.66 -0.80
C THR A 453 19.47 3.28 0.40
N GLU A 454 18.28 2.75 0.12
CA GLU A 454 17.37 2.28 1.16
C GLU A 454 17.35 0.74 1.13
N THR A 455 18.17 0.13 1.97
CA THR A 455 18.24 -1.33 2.05
C THR A 455 16.99 -1.92 2.71
N VAL A 456 16.75 -3.22 2.52
CA VAL A 456 15.67 -3.93 3.23
C VAL A 456 15.82 -3.79 4.74
N GLU A 457 17.06 -3.84 5.25
CA GLU A 457 17.37 -3.67 6.67
C GLU A 457 16.97 -2.26 7.17
N ALA A 458 17.32 -1.21 6.43
CA ALA A 458 16.95 0.16 6.76
C ALA A 458 15.42 0.34 6.82
N VAL A 459 14.71 -0.21 5.83
CA VAL A 459 13.23 -0.20 5.78
C VAL A 459 12.65 -0.98 6.95
N TYR A 460 13.17 -2.16 7.24
CA TYR A 460 12.68 -3.00 8.33
C TYR A 460 12.90 -2.36 9.72
N ASN A 461 14.06 -1.74 9.94
CA ASN A 461 14.44 -1.21 11.25
C ASN A 461 13.81 0.15 11.58
N TYR A 462 13.07 0.77 10.66
CA TYR A 462 12.32 1.98 10.99
C TYR A 462 11.30 1.70 12.11
N ILE A 463 11.27 2.57 13.11
CA ILE A 463 10.37 2.49 14.27
C ILE A 463 9.29 3.56 14.15
N PRO A 464 8.04 3.19 13.78
CA PRO A 464 6.93 4.14 13.70
C PRO A 464 6.56 4.73 15.06
N MET A 465 5.96 5.93 15.05
CA MET A 465 5.43 6.66 16.22
C MET A 465 6.51 7.15 17.19
N LYS A 466 7.73 7.41 16.73
CA LYS A 466 8.79 7.95 17.55
C LYS A 466 8.36 9.29 18.20
N GLY A 467 8.47 9.38 19.52
CA GLY A 467 8.08 10.56 20.30
C GLY A 467 6.57 10.65 20.66
N ALA A 468 5.74 9.71 20.22
CA ALA A 468 4.34 9.62 20.66
C ALA A 468 4.26 8.85 22.00
N GLU A 469 4.50 9.55 23.10
CA GLU A 469 4.64 8.94 24.43
C GLU A 469 3.29 8.62 25.11
N THR A 470 2.22 9.29 24.73
CA THR A 470 0.88 9.08 25.30
C THR A 470 -0.04 8.28 24.39
N THR A 471 -0.95 7.52 24.99
CA THR A 471 -2.00 6.79 24.24
C THR A 471 -2.83 7.72 23.36
N GLU A 472 -3.11 8.95 23.82
CA GLU A 472 -3.85 9.94 23.04
C GLU A 472 -3.11 10.29 21.73
N LEU A 473 -1.80 10.59 21.81
CA LEU A 473 -0.99 10.84 20.63
C LEU A 473 -0.89 9.61 19.73
N GLN A 474 -0.67 8.43 20.31
CA GLN A 474 -0.57 7.18 19.56
C GLN A 474 -1.85 6.87 18.76
N ASN A 475 -3.02 7.19 19.32
CA ASN A 475 -4.31 6.99 18.66
C ASN A 475 -4.52 7.89 17.42
N ARG A 476 -3.70 8.94 17.24
CA ARG A 476 -3.72 9.79 16.04
C ARG A 476 -2.94 9.17 14.88
N TYR A 477 -2.06 8.21 15.14
CA TYR A 477 -1.30 7.54 14.10
C TYR A 477 -2.12 6.41 13.48
N MET A 478 -2.58 6.63 12.26
CA MET A 478 -3.38 5.64 11.52
C MET A 478 -2.54 4.45 11.07
N GLY A 479 -1.25 4.69 10.73
CA GLY A 479 -0.33 3.66 10.31
C GLY A 479 0.83 4.13 9.46
N VAL A 480 1.29 3.23 8.59
CA VAL A 480 2.47 3.41 7.76
C VAL A 480 2.17 3.17 6.29
N GLN A 481 2.94 3.81 5.42
CA GLN A 481 2.84 3.65 3.97
C GLN A 481 4.21 3.79 3.33
N ALA A 482 4.51 2.95 2.34
CA ALA A 482 5.63 3.16 1.43
C ALA A 482 5.18 3.90 0.18
N ASN A 483 6.05 4.75 -0.35
CA ASN A 483 5.78 5.51 -1.56
C ASN A 483 6.75 5.12 -2.68
N PHE A 484 6.22 5.10 -3.90
CA PHE A 484 6.98 4.79 -5.09
C PHE A 484 6.78 5.90 -6.14
N TRP A 485 7.74 6.83 -6.23
CA TRP A 485 7.81 7.88 -7.21
C TRP A 485 8.51 7.40 -8.47
N THR A 486 8.05 7.83 -9.65
CA THR A 486 8.41 7.19 -10.91
C THR A 486 9.20 8.06 -11.87
N GLU A 487 9.72 9.20 -11.45
CA GLU A 487 10.49 10.12 -12.30
C GLU A 487 11.64 9.43 -13.04
N TRP A 488 12.26 8.44 -12.40
CA TRP A 488 13.43 7.73 -12.87
C TRP A 488 13.14 6.31 -13.38
N VAL A 489 11.89 5.86 -13.27
CA VAL A 489 11.52 4.46 -13.49
C VAL A 489 10.48 4.36 -14.60
N GLU A 490 10.95 4.03 -15.80
CA GLU A 490 10.11 3.94 -17.00
C GLU A 490 9.47 2.56 -17.20
N GLU A 491 10.07 1.51 -16.63
CA GLU A 491 9.69 0.12 -16.85
C GLU A 491 9.07 -0.50 -15.60
N ALA A 492 7.90 -1.15 -15.76
CA ALA A 492 7.21 -1.85 -14.67
C ALA A 492 8.08 -2.92 -13.97
N SER A 493 8.96 -3.58 -14.72
CA SER A 493 9.89 -4.57 -14.16
C SER A 493 10.89 -3.96 -13.18
N ILE A 494 11.24 -2.68 -13.35
CA ILE A 494 12.10 -1.94 -12.42
C ILE A 494 11.29 -1.52 -11.18
N VAL A 495 10.01 -1.16 -11.34
CA VAL A 495 9.11 -0.93 -10.19
C VAL A 495 9.09 -2.17 -9.30
N GLN A 496 8.88 -3.34 -9.88
CA GLN A 496 8.87 -4.61 -9.14
C GLN A 496 10.22 -4.88 -8.47
N TYR A 497 11.34 -4.72 -9.18
CA TYR A 497 12.68 -4.89 -8.61
C TYR A 497 12.89 -4.02 -7.38
N LEU A 498 12.58 -2.73 -7.48
CA LEU A 498 12.77 -1.78 -6.39
C LEU A 498 11.77 -1.99 -5.24
N MET A 499 10.57 -2.47 -5.54
CA MET A 499 9.53 -2.73 -4.56
C MET A 499 9.83 -4.00 -3.73
N PHE A 500 10.28 -5.07 -4.39
CA PHE A 500 10.54 -6.35 -3.74
C PHE A 500 12.03 -6.56 -3.41
N PRO A 501 12.33 -7.04 -2.17
CA PRO A 501 11.41 -7.47 -1.12
C PRO A 501 11.06 -6.38 -0.08
N ARG A 502 11.39 -5.09 -0.30
CA ARG A 502 11.19 -4.02 0.69
C ARG A 502 9.73 -3.84 1.11
N LEU A 503 8.77 -4.12 0.20
CA LEU A 503 7.35 -4.04 0.53
C LEU A 503 6.97 -5.00 1.67
N ALA A 504 7.58 -6.18 1.73
CA ALA A 504 7.38 -7.13 2.83
C ALA A 504 7.83 -6.55 4.19
N ALA A 505 8.93 -5.80 4.22
CA ALA A 505 9.43 -5.13 5.41
C ALA A 505 8.49 -4.02 5.90
N VAL A 506 7.94 -3.22 4.98
CA VAL A 506 6.93 -2.19 5.32
C VAL A 506 5.64 -2.83 5.83
N ALA A 507 5.20 -3.91 5.20
CA ALA A 507 4.01 -4.64 5.61
C ALA A 507 4.15 -5.19 7.05
N GLU A 508 5.32 -5.73 7.39
CA GLU A 508 5.58 -6.22 8.75
C GLU A 508 5.65 -5.06 9.77
N ALA A 509 6.12 -3.89 9.40
CA ALA A 509 6.06 -2.70 10.25
C ALA A 509 4.61 -2.26 10.53
N GLY A 510 3.73 -2.42 9.55
CA GLY A 510 2.31 -2.08 9.66
C GLY A 510 1.46 -3.12 10.40
N TRP A 511 1.87 -4.39 10.34
CA TRP A 511 1.10 -5.52 10.87
C TRP A 511 1.58 -6.00 12.23
N THR A 512 2.89 -6.28 12.37
CA THR A 512 3.47 -6.99 13.51
C THR A 512 3.74 -6.04 14.68
N PRO A 513 3.43 -6.42 15.93
CA PRO A 513 3.82 -5.65 17.10
C PRO A 513 5.33 -5.35 17.13
N GLN A 514 5.71 -4.13 17.54
CA GLN A 514 7.10 -3.66 17.46
C GLN A 514 8.09 -4.55 18.19
N GLU A 515 7.72 -5.04 19.36
CA GLU A 515 8.56 -5.89 20.22
C GLU A 515 8.78 -7.31 19.65
N LYS A 516 8.02 -7.71 18.65
CA LYS A 516 8.17 -9.00 17.95
C LYS A 516 9.07 -8.92 16.73
N ARG A 517 9.32 -7.71 16.23
CA ARG A 517 10.09 -7.50 15.01
C ARG A 517 11.59 -7.71 15.28
N LYS A 518 12.20 -8.68 14.57
CA LYS A 518 13.63 -8.98 14.59
C LYS A 518 14.11 -9.18 13.15
N TYR A 519 15.11 -8.41 12.74
CA TYR A 519 15.55 -8.39 11.34
C TYR A 519 16.10 -9.74 10.89
N GLU A 520 16.89 -10.41 11.73
CA GLU A 520 17.49 -11.71 11.41
C GLU A 520 16.42 -12.78 11.17
N ASP A 521 15.38 -12.82 12.01
CA ASP A 521 14.23 -13.71 11.85
C ASP A 521 13.44 -13.37 10.58
N PHE A 522 13.19 -12.08 10.33
CA PHE A 522 12.54 -11.63 9.10
C PHE A 522 13.34 -12.05 7.85
N LEU A 523 14.66 -11.89 7.88
CA LEU A 523 15.53 -12.25 6.75
C LEU A 523 15.50 -13.77 6.45
N GLN A 524 15.44 -14.62 7.49
CA GLN A 524 15.25 -16.06 7.31
C GLN A 524 13.89 -16.36 6.64
N ARG A 525 12.79 -15.81 7.16
CA ARG A 525 11.46 -15.98 6.58
C ARG A 525 11.38 -15.45 5.14
N LEU A 526 12.11 -14.39 4.83
CA LEU A 526 12.13 -13.74 3.53
C LEU A 526 12.73 -14.64 2.44
N GLN A 527 13.63 -15.58 2.78
CA GLN A 527 14.24 -16.50 1.80
C GLN A 527 13.18 -17.31 1.04
N ALA A 528 12.07 -17.69 1.69
CA ALA A 528 10.98 -18.42 1.06
C ALA A 528 10.22 -17.59 -0.01
N GLU A 529 10.32 -16.27 0.01
CA GLU A 529 9.62 -15.40 -0.96
C GLU A 529 10.24 -15.49 -2.37
N SER A 530 11.50 -15.92 -2.51
CA SER A 530 12.15 -16.05 -3.82
C SER A 530 11.36 -16.95 -4.77
N GLU A 531 10.87 -18.07 -4.29
CA GLU A 531 10.08 -19.01 -5.09
C GLU A 531 8.68 -18.45 -5.39
N TYR A 532 8.06 -17.75 -4.44
CA TYR A 532 6.81 -17.05 -4.70
C TYR A 532 6.96 -16.01 -5.84
N TYR A 533 8.00 -15.17 -5.78
CA TYR A 533 8.26 -14.18 -6.83
C TYR A 533 8.51 -14.85 -8.19
N ARG A 534 9.27 -15.96 -8.21
CA ARG A 534 9.51 -16.74 -9.43
C ARG A 534 8.22 -17.29 -10.03
N LEU A 535 7.34 -17.89 -9.21
CA LEU A 535 6.06 -18.45 -9.65
C LEU A 535 5.08 -17.38 -10.15
N LYS A 536 5.14 -16.17 -9.57
CA LYS A 536 4.34 -15.02 -9.99
C LYS A 536 4.95 -14.23 -11.15
N GLY A 537 6.17 -14.58 -11.60
CA GLY A 537 6.89 -13.84 -12.64
C GLY A 537 7.26 -12.41 -12.24
N LEU A 538 7.48 -12.15 -10.95
CA LEU A 538 7.84 -10.84 -10.41
C LEU A 538 9.37 -10.67 -10.40
N ASN A 539 9.83 -9.47 -10.76
CA ASN A 539 11.23 -9.10 -10.60
C ASN A 539 11.49 -8.62 -9.15
N TYR A 540 12.66 -8.90 -8.60
CA TYR A 540 13.01 -8.55 -7.22
C TYR A 540 14.52 -8.41 -7.00
N GLY A 541 14.94 -7.77 -5.93
CA GLY A 541 16.34 -7.61 -5.52
C GLY A 541 16.95 -8.93 -5.04
N LYS A 542 17.48 -9.73 -5.97
CA LYS A 542 18.04 -11.08 -5.70
C LYS A 542 19.22 -11.07 -4.74
N HIS A 543 19.92 -9.95 -4.58
CA HIS A 543 21.05 -9.81 -3.66
C HIS A 543 20.64 -9.88 -2.19
N VAL A 544 19.34 -9.74 -1.88
CA VAL A 544 18.79 -9.85 -0.50
C VAL A 544 18.34 -11.27 -0.21
N ILE A 545 17.82 -11.95 -1.23
CA ILE A 545 17.25 -13.31 -1.12
C ILE A 545 18.11 -14.21 -1.97
N GLN A 546 18.93 -15.04 -1.35
CA GLN A 546 19.87 -15.96 -2.00
C GLN A 546 19.24 -17.32 -2.28
#